data_bb27b0b1e1a207489eac315a5bb3bdfc
#
_entry.id   bb27b0b1e1a207489eac315a5bb3bdfc
#
_cell.length_a   1.000
_cell.length_b   1.000
_cell.length_c   1.000
_cell.angle_alpha   90.00
_cell.angle_beta   90.00
_cell.angle_gamma   90.00
#
_symmetry.space_group_name_H-M   'P 1'
#
loop_
_entity.id
_entity.type
_entity.pdbx_description
1 polymer ?
#
loop_
_entity_poly.entity_id
_entity_poly.type
_entity_poly.pdbx_seq_one_letter_code
_entity_poly.pdbx_strand_id
1 'polypeptide(L)'
;GAMTALVELREQGVVRAISVGLGRLEPLERFTAEAPLDVIMEAGRLTLLDRTAEERLLGLAAARGIGVIAAGVFNSGILADPDAAPYFEYRQADAALLERARRLQALCADRGVTLADAAVRFPLRRGADAVVVGARTPAEVDAFVAGLSAEIPEELWLALEVA
;
A
#
# COMPACT_ATOMS: atom_id res chain seq x y z
N GLY A 1 9.12 -19.15 -20.73
CA GLY A 1 9.56 -18.60 -19.42
C GLY A 1 8.47 -18.74 -18.36
N ALA A 2 8.70 -18.22 -17.13
CA ALA A 2 7.74 -18.37 -16.03
C ALA A 2 6.35 -17.83 -16.37
N MET A 3 6.26 -16.67 -17.02
CA MET A 3 4.97 -16.09 -17.41
C MET A 3 4.19 -17.00 -18.38
N THR A 4 4.85 -17.60 -19.36
CA THR A 4 4.21 -18.55 -20.29
C THR A 4 3.60 -19.73 -19.54
N ALA A 5 4.36 -20.33 -18.61
CA ALA A 5 3.86 -21.45 -17.79
C ALA A 5 2.66 -21.03 -16.89
N LEU A 6 2.68 -19.82 -16.33
CA LEU A 6 1.54 -19.31 -15.55
C LEU A 6 0.28 -19.12 -16.40
N VAL A 7 0.44 -18.63 -17.64
CA VAL A 7 -0.68 -18.51 -18.58
C VAL A 7 -1.26 -19.88 -18.93
N GLU A 8 -0.42 -20.87 -19.23
CA GLU A 8 -0.86 -22.25 -19.49
C GLU A 8 -1.60 -22.84 -18.28
N LEU A 9 -1.14 -22.63 -17.05
CA LEU A 9 -1.81 -23.09 -15.84
C LEU A 9 -3.17 -22.41 -15.63
N ARG A 10 -3.29 -21.13 -15.99
CA ARG A 10 -4.58 -20.43 -15.94
C ARG A 10 -5.55 -20.96 -16.99
N GLU A 11 -5.09 -21.17 -18.22
CA GLU A 11 -5.90 -21.77 -19.31
C GLU A 11 -6.38 -23.19 -18.97
N GLN A 12 -5.57 -23.96 -18.26
CA GLN A 12 -5.93 -25.28 -17.75
C GLN A 12 -6.86 -25.24 -16.51
N GLY A 13 -7.15 -24.06 -15.96
CA GLY A 13 -7.97 -23.89 -14.75
C GLY A 13 -7.26 -24.30 -13.44
N VAL A 14 -5.95 -24.54 -13.47
CA VAL A 14 -5.17 -24.89 -12.27
C VAL A 14 -5.01 -23.67 -11.35
N VAL A 15 -4.81 -22.48 -11.93
CA VAL A 15 -4.84 -21.20 -11.21
C VAL A 15 -5.95 -20.32 -11.78
N ARG A 16 -6.54 -19.48 -10.94
CA ARG A 16 -7.62 -18.57 -11.37
C ARG A 16 -7.12 -17.23 -11.85
N ALA A 17 -5.98 -16.81 -11.33
CA ALA A 17 -5.40 -15.48 -11.61
C ALA A 17 -3.88 -15.54 -11.57
N ILE A 18 -3.25 -14.64 -12.31
CA ILE A 18 -1.80 -14.46 -12.38
C ILE A 18 -1.45 -13.09 -11.84
N SER A 19 -0.47 -13.02 -10.95
CA SER A 19 0.00 -11.79 -10.35
C SER A 19 1.52 -11.66 -10.41
N VAL A 20 1.98 -10.41 -10.37
CA VAL A 20 3.37 -10.04 -10.10
C VAL A 20 3.41 -9.06 -8.93
N GLY A 21 4.26 -9.33 -7.93
CA GLY A 21 4.46 -8.46 -6.77
C GLY A 21 5.89 -7.91 -6.72
N LEU A 22 6.03 -6.58 -6.66
CA LEU A 22 7.35 -5.92 -6.62
C LEU A 22 7.27 -4.61 -5.82
N GLY A 23 8.37 -4.28 -5.10
CA GLY A 23 8.56 -2.96 -4.48
C GLY A 23 9.21 -1.93 -5.42
N ARG A 24 9.69 -2.34 -6.61
CA ARG A 24 10.27 -1.46 -7.62
C ARG A 24 9.24 -1.20 -8.72
N LEU A 25 8.93 0.07 -8.96
CA LEU A 25 7.88 0.46 -9.90
C LEU A 25 8.25 0.17 -11.36
N GLU A 26 9.46 0.51 -11.80
CA GLU A 26 9.87 0.37 -13.19
C GLU A 26 9.61 -1.04 -13.77
N PRO A 27 10.08 -2.15 -13.15
CA PRO A 27 9.76 -3.47 -13.64
C PRO A 27 8.27 -3.83 -13.46
N LEU A 28 7.61 -3.33 -12.41
CA LEU A 28 6.18 -3.57 -12.21
C LEU A 28 5.33 -2.90 -13.29
N GLU A 29 5.64 -1.67 -13.66
CA GLU A 29 5.01 -0.95 -14.78
C GLU A 29 5.17 -1.72 -16.10
N ARG A 30 6.37 -2.21 -16.36
CA ARG A 30 6.63 -3.00 -17.55
C ARG A 30 5.80 -4.29 -17.58
N PHE A 31 5.75 -5.02 -16.47
CA PHE A 31 4.88 -6.19 -16.37
C PHE A 31 3.41 -5.81 -16.54
N THR A 32 2.97 -4.73 -15.92
CA THR A 32 1.60 -4.23 -16.03
C THR A 32 1.26 -3.84 -17.47
N ALA A 33 2.21 -3.27 -18.23
CA ALA A 33 2.01 -2.88 -19.61
C ALA A 33 2.01 -4.06 -20.59
N GLU A 34 2.87 -5.05 -20.39
CA GLU A 34 3.19 -6.06 -21.42
C GLU A 34 2.60 -7.45 -21.11
N ALA A 35 2.44 -7.83 -19.82
CA ALA A 35 2.06 -9.18 -19.45
C ALA A 35 0.54 -9.35 -19.28
N PRO A 36 0.00 -10.58 -19.48
CA PRO A 36 -1.42 -10.89 -19.31
C PRO A 36 -1.75 -11.15 -17.84
N LEU A 37 -1.56 -10.13 -16.98
CA LEU A 37 -1.82 -10.19 -15.56
C LEU A 37 -3.30 -9.95 -15.26
N ASP A 38 -3.77 -10.53 -14.16
CA ASP A 38 -5.09 -10.28 -13.59
C ASP A 38 -4.98 -9.30 -12.40
N VAL A 39 -3.86 -9.39 -11.65
CA VAL A 39 -3.61 -8.58 -10.46
C VAL A 39 -2.13 -8.21 -10.40
N ILE A 40 -1.82 -7.05 -9.84
CA ILE A 40 -0.47 -6.68 -9.43
C ILE A 40 -0.44 -6.42 -7.94
N MET A 41 0.73 -6.63 -7.30
CA MET A 41 0.99 -6.21 -5.93
C MET A 41 2.14 -5.22 -5.94
N GLU A 42 1.84 -3.95 -5.62
CA GLU A 42 2.87 -2.96 -5.34
C GLU A 42 3.23 -2.99 -3.85
N ALA A 43 4.45 -2.66 -3.49
CA ALA A 43 4.89 -2.67 -2.10
C ALA A 43 5.57 -1.36 -1.70
N GLY A 44 4.89 -0.60 -0.83
CA GLY A 44 5.40 0.60 -0.19
C GLY A 44 5.48 1.86 -1.06
N ARG A 45 4.82 1.86 -2.23
CA ARG A 45 4.80 2.99 -3.17
C ARG A 45 3.42 3.64 -3.32
N LEU A 46 2.43 3.15 -2.58
CA LEU A 46 1.09 3.72 -2.46
C LEU A 46 0.76 3.92 -0.98
N THR A 47 1.42 4.87 -0.35
CA THR A 47 1.34 5.14 1.08
C THR A 47 1.22 6.63 1.36
N LEU A 48 0.98 7.02 2.61
CA LEU A 48 0.99 8.43 3.02
C LEU A 48 2.35 9.11 2.80
N LEU A 49 3.46 8.37 2.79
CA LEU A 49 4.81 8.90 2.59
C LEU A 49 5.33 8.77 1.16
N ASP A 50 4.87 7.76 0.41
CA ASP A 50 5.31 7.51 -0.97
C ASP A 50 4.10 7.22 -1.85
N ARG A 51 3.81 8.09 -2.81
CA ARG A 51 2.66 8.04 -3.72
C ARG A 51 3.07 7.76 -5.16
N THR A 52 4.29 7.34 -5.39
CA THR A 52 4.82 7.18 -6.75
C THR A 52 4.05 6.13 -7.57
N ALA A 53 3.44 5.12 -6.93
CA ALA A 53 2.58 4.17 -7.61
C ALA A 53 1.25 4.79 -8.09
N GLU A 54 0.72 5.78 -7.39
CA GLU A 54 -0.50 6.48 -7.78
C GLU A 54 -0.32 7.16 -9.14
N GLU A 55 0.76 7.90 -9.31
CA GLU A 55 1.04 8.65 -10.54
C GLU A 55 1.37 7.74 -11.73
N ARG A 56 2.07 6.63 -11.48
CA ARG A 56 2.71 5.83 -12.52
C ARG A 56 1.97 4.52 -12.85
N LEU A 57 1.29 3.93 -11.86
CA LEU A 57 0.83 2.53 -11.96
C LEU A 57 -0.69 2.39 -11.99
N LEU A 58 -1.44 3.16 -11.16
CA LEU A 58 -2.88 2.95 -11.00
C LEU A 58 -3.65 3.19 -12.31
N GLY A 59 -3.33 4.26 -13.04
CA GLY A 59 -3.96 4.55 -14.33
C GLY A 59 -3.68 3.47 -15.38
N LEU A 60 -2.45 2.94 -15.40
CA LEU A 60 -2.06 1.87 -16.30
C LEU A 60 -2.79 0.55 -15.97
N ALA A 61 -2.88 0.18 -14.70
CA ALA A 61 -3.60 -1.00 -14.24
C ALA A 61 -5.09 -0.91 -14.58
N ALA A 62 -5.72 0.24 -14.27
CA ALA A 62 -7.13 0.49 -14.58
C ALA A 62 -7.44 0.40 -16.07
N ALA A 63 -6.60 0.97 -16.93
CA ALA A 63 -6.76 0.92 -18.40
C ALA A 63 -6.70 -0.52 -18.96
N ARG A 64 -6.12 -1.45 -18.21
CA ARG A 64 -6.00 -2.86 -18.57
C ARG A 64 -6.92 -3.80 -17.81
N GLY A 65 -7.74 -3.29 -16.89
CA GLY A 65 -8.60 -4.10 -16.04
C GLY A 65 -7.83 -4.99 -15.06
N ILE A 66 -6.62 -4.58 -14.66
CA ILE A 66 -5.74 -5.31 -13.73
C ILE A 66 -6.01 -4.79 -12.31
N GLY A 67 -6.35 -5.70 -11.39
CA GLY A 67 -6.53 -5.36 -9.98
C GLY A 67 -5.22 -4.96 -9.30
N VAL A 68 -5.30 -4.11 -8.29
CA VAL A 68 -4.15 -3.61 -7.53
C VAL A 68 -4.24 -3.99 -6.07
N ILE A 69 -3.23 -4.68 -5.57
CA ILE A 69 -3.03 -4.96 -4.15
C ILE A 69 -1.90 -4.07 -3.64
N ALA A 70 -2.17 -3.30 -2.59
CA ALA A 70 -1.15 -2.51 -1.91
C ALA A 70 -0.58 -3.27 -0.71
N ALA A 71 0.73 -3.46 -0.71
CA ALA A 71 1.49 -4.05 0.39
C ALA A 71 2.47 -3.04 0.98
N GLY A 72 3.02 -3.34 2.16
CA GLY A 72 4.00 -2.46 2.80
C GLY A 72 3.44 -1.09 3.18
N VAL A 73 2.15 -1.00 3.44
CA VAL A 73 1.40 0.25 3.69
C VAL A 73 1.89 1.04 4.91
N PHE A 74 2.62 0.38 5.81
CA PHE A 74 3.25 1.03 6.96
C PHE A 74 4.71 1.46 6.71
N ASN A 75 5.26 1.29 5.49
CA ASN A 75 6.64 1.62 5.14
C ASN A 75 7.66 1.13 6.19
N SER A 76 7.63 -0.17 6.49
CA SER A 76 8.49 -0.83 7.48
C SER A 76 8.25 -0.43 8.95
N GLY A 77 7.10 0.20 9.24
CA GLY A 77 6.65 0.53 10.59
C GLY A 77 6.49 2.01 10.89
N ILE A 78 7.17 2.90 10.16
CA ILE A 78 7.13 4.34 10.43
C ILE A 78 5.71 4.94 10.35
N LEU A 79 4.81 4.37 9.55
CA LEU A 79 3.40 4.76 9.46
C LEU A 79 2.49 4.00 10.43
N ALA A 80 3.00 3.02 11.16
CA ALA A 80 2.29 2.41 12.29
C ALA A 80 2.57 3.20 13.58
N ASP A 81 3.85 3.45 13.88
CA ASP A 81 4.31 4.25 14.99
C ASP A 81 5.72 4.78 14.69
N PRO A 82 5.87 6.07 14.35
CA PRO A 82 7.16 6.64 13.97
C PRO A 82 8.19 6.67 15.10
N ASP A 83 7.77 6.63 16.36
CA ASP A 83 8.69 6.65 17.51
C ASP A 83 9.13 5.24 17.91
N ALA A 84 8.22 4.26 17.85
CA ALA A 84 8.55 2.87 18.17
C ALA A 84 9.22 2.12 17.00
N ALA A 85 8.93 2.50 15.77
CA ALA A 85 9.43 1.84 14.57
C ALA A 85 9.89 2.84 13.49
N PRO A 86 10.97 3.60 13.74
CA PRO A 86 11.46 4.66 12.84
C PRO A 86 12.17 4.08 11.60
N TYR A 87 11.53 3.13 10.91
CA TYR A 87 12.13 2.46 9.76
C TYR A 87 11.33 2.73 8.49
N PHE A 88 12.08 2.99 7.39
CA PHE A 88 11.59 3.10 6.04
C PHE A 88 12.44 2.22 5.11
N GLU A 89 11.82 1.42 4.24
CA GLU A 89 12.52 0.46 3.37
C GLU A 89 13.52 -0.44 4.13
N TYR A 90 13.12 -0.92 5.32
CA TYR A 90 13.93 -1.77 6.22
C TYR A 90 15.23 -1.12 6.72
N ARG A 91 15.33 0.21 6.65
CA ARG A 91 16.45 1.01 7.17
C ARG A 91 15.91 2.07 8.11
N GLN A 92 16.77 2.57 8.99
CA GLN A 92 16.40 3.70 9.82
C GLN A 92 16.07 4.89 8.92
N ALA A 93 14.92 5.51 9.14
CA ALA A 93 14.48 6.68 8.41
C ALA A 93 15.41 7.87 8.70
N ASP A 94 15.63 8.72 7.72
CA ASP A 94 16.30 9.99 7.95
C ASP A 94 15.42 10.96 8.78
N ALA A 95 16.05 12.02 9.27
CA ALA A 95 15.37 12.97 10.15
C ALA A 95 14.19 13.68 9.48
N ALA A 96 14.29 13.98 8.20
CA ALA A 96 13.22 14.68 7.46
C ALA A 96 11.99 13.80 7.28
N LEU A 97 12.21 12.54 6.92
CA LEU A 97 11.13 11.56 6.75
C LEU A 97 10.45 11.23 8.08
N LEU A 98 11.24 11.07 9.15
CA LEU A 98 10.72 10.84 10.50
C LEU A 98 9.87 12.03 10.98
N GLU A 99 10.34 13.24 10.76
CA GLU A 99 9.59 14.45 11.10
C GLU A 99 8.28 14.56 10.30
N ARG A 100 8.30 14.18 9.03
CA ARG A 100 7.08 14.10 8.21
C ARG A 100 6.10 13.08 8.77
N ALA A 101 6.55 11.89 9.14
CA ALA A 101 5.68 10.87 9.74
C ALA A 101 5.07 11.34 11.07
N ARG A 102 5.84 12.03 11.92
CA ARG A 102 5.34 12.63 13.17
C ARG A 102 4.29 13.73 12.93
N ARG A 103 4.47 14.55 11.90
CA ARG A 103 3.44 15.54 11.52
C ARG A 103 2.14 14.85 11.10
N LEU A 104 2.21 13.79 10.30
CA LEU A 104 1.05 13.00 9.93
C LEU A 104 0.38 12.37 11.16
N GLN A 105 1.16 11.85 12.10
CA GLN A 105 0.66 11.29 13.36
C GLN A 105 -0.07 12.35 14.20
N ALA A 106 0.48 13.56 14.33
CA ALA A 106 -0.16 14.64 15.05
C ALA A 106 -1.49 15.07 14.41
N LEU A 107 -1.54 15.20 13.08
CA LEU A 107 -2.78 15.50 12.34
C LEU A 107 -3.87 14.45 12.57
N CYS A 108 -3.50 13.17 12.61
CA CYS A 108 -4.42 12.08 12.92
C CYS A 108 -4.91 12.18 14.36
N ALA A 109 -4.00 12.34 15.33
CA ALA A 109 -4.30 12.40 16.76
C ALA A 109 -5.24 13.55 17.11
N ASP A 110 -5.08 14.73 16.48
CA ASP A 110 -5.96 15.90 16.65
C ASP A 110 -7.43 15.62 16.31
N ARG A 111 -7.68 14.52 15.59
CA ARG A 111 -9.03 14.09 15.17
C ARG A 111 -9.44 12.73 15.71
N GLY A 112 -8.70 12.22 16.69
CA GLY A 112 -8.98 10.93 17.33
C GLY A 112 -8.78 9.71 16.43
N VAL A 113 -8.00 9.85 15.35
CA VAL A 113 -7.64 8.77 14.41
C VAL A 113 -6.20 8.36 14.69
N THR A 114 -5.88 7.07 14.58
CA THR A 114 -4.47 6.65 14.63
C THR A 114 -3.81 6.81 13.25
N LEU A 115 -2.50 7.05 13.23
CA LEU A 115 -1.74 7.08 11.98
C LEU A 115 -1.85 5.73 11.24
N ALA A 116 -1.87 4.62 11.98
CA ALA A 116 -2.01 3.28 11.42
C ALA A 116 -3.36 3.09 10.71
N ASP A 117 -4.47 3.59 11.27
CA ASP A 117 -5.79 3.52 10.63
C ASP A 117 -5.81 4.32 9.33
N ALA A 118 -5.24 5.51 9.33
CA ALA A 118 -5.11 6.31 8.10
C ALA A 118 -4.22 5.60 7.06
N ALA A 119 -3.09 5.03 7.48
CA ALA A 119 -2.14 4.37 6.59
C ALA A 119 -2.72 3.12 5.92
N VAL A 120 -3.48 2.28 6.66
CA VAL A 120 -4.07 1.07 6.08
C VAL A 120 -5.22 1.40 5.11
N ARG A 121 -5.92 2.51 5.31
CA ARG A 121 -7.04 2.93 4.45
C ARG A 121 -6.62 3.78 3.26
N PHE A 122 -5.48 4.46 3.33
CA PHE A 122 -5.02 5.35 2.27
C PHE A 122 -4.97 4.67 0.90
N PRO A 123 -4.37 3.49 0.71
CA PRO A 123 -4.33 2.84 -0.60
C PRO A 123 -5.70 2.52 -1.17
N LEU A 124 -6.64 2.07 -0.33
CA LEU A 124 -8.03 1.79 -0.75
C LEU A 124 -8.74 3.05 -1.23
N ARG A 125 -8.53 4.16 -0.50
CA ARG A 125 -9.04 5.47 -0.92
C ARG A 125 -8.48 5.93 -2.27
N ARG A 126 -7.24 5.54 -2.58
CA ARG A 126 -6.54 5.91 -3.83
C ARG A 126 -6.82 4.95 -4.98
N GLY A 127 -7.62 3.90 -4.78
CA GLY A 127 -8.05 3.00 -5.84
C GLY A 127 -7.35 1.64 -5.86
N ALA A 128 -6.63 1.25 -4.80
CA ALA A 128 -6.25 -0.15 -4.62
C ALA A 128 -7.49 -0.99 -4.28
N ASP A 129 -7.55 -2.20 -4.81
CA ASP A 129 -8.66 -3.14 -4.58
C ASP A 129 -8.54 -3.86 -3.24
N ALA A 130 -7.30 -4.02 -2.75
CA ALA A 130 -7.02 -4.68 -1.49
C ALA A 130 -5.72 -4.17 -0.86
N VAL A 131 -5.58 -4.38 0.45
CA VAL A 131 -4.33 -4.16 1.19
C VAL A 131 -3.85 -5.46 1.81
N VAL A 132 -2.53 -5.61 1.88
CA VAL A 132 -1.86 -6.70 2.58
C VAL A 132 -1.00 -6.13 3.69
N VAL A 133 -1.30 -6.52 4.93
CA VAL A 133 -0.56 -6.11 6.11
C VAL A 133 0.05 -7.32 6.82
N GLY A 134 1.27 -7.16 7.33
CA GLY A 134 1.91 -8.14 8.17
C GLY A 134 1.52 -7.91 9.63
N ALA A 135 0.98 -8.94 10.29
CA ALA A 135 0.70 -8.92 11.71
C ALA A 135 1.56 -9.96 12.44
N ARG A 136 2.03 -9.62 13.64
CA ARG A 136 2.85 -10.49 14.49
C ARG A 136 2.06 -11.11 15.64
N THR A 137 0.94 -10.48 15.97
CA THR A 137 0.07 -10.89 17.10
C THR A 137 -1.40 -10.85 16.68
N PRO A 138 -2.28 -11.64 17.35
CA PRO A 138 -3.73 -11.53 17.13
C PRO A 138 -4.27 -10.12 17.36
N ALA A 139 -3.77 -9.41 18.38
CA ALA A 139 -4.18 -8.04 18.68
C ALA A 139 -3.87 -7.06 17.52
N GLU A 140 -2.76 -7.25 16.81
CA GLU A 140 -2.45 -6.45 15.62
C GLU A 140 -3.46 -6.74 14.49
N VAL A 141 -3.89 -7.98 14.31
CA VAL A 141 -4.94 -8.33 13.33
C VAL A 141 -6.24 -7.64 13.67
N ASP A 142 -6.67 -7.72 14.94
CA ASP A 142 -7.90 -7.08 15.41
C ASP A 142 -7.84 -5.55 15.23
N ALA A 143 -6.70 -4.93 15.52
CA ALA A 143 -6.49 -3.51 15.32
C ALA A 143 -6.58 -3.12 13.83
N PHE A 144 -5.98 -3.88 12.92
CA PHE A 144 -6.04 -3.61 11.48
C PHE A 144 -7.48 -3.75 10.93
N VAL A 145 -8.22 -4.77 11.40
CA VAL A 145 -9.62 -4.95 11.00
C VAL A 145 -10.48 -3.79 11.51
N ALA A 146 -10.28 -3.36 12.76
CA ALA A 146 -10.96 -2.20 13.31
C ALA A 146 -10.62 -0.92 12.54
N GLY A 147 -9.34 -0.70 12.20
CA GLY A 147 -8.86 0.44 11.42
C GLY A 147 -9.50 0.55 10.03
N LEU A 148 -9.80 -0.58 9.38
CA LEU A 148 -10.52 -0.59 8.10
C LEU A 148 -11.94 -0.02 8.20
N SER A 149 -12.56 -0.09 9.38
CA SER A 149 -13.91 0.43 9.65
C SER A 149 -13.91 1.81 10.32
N ALA A 150 -12.75 2.37 10.67
CA ALA A 150 -12.65 3.67 11.32
C ALA A 150 -13.21 4.78 10.42
N GLU A 151 -14.00 5.67 10.97
CA GLU A 151 -14.44 6.87 10.25
C GLU A 151 -13.28 7.89 10.24
N ILE A 152 -12.81 8.23 9.05
CA ILE A 152 -11.76 9.23 8.84
C ILE A 152 -12.38 10.42 8.13
N PRO A 153 -12.47 11.59 8.80
CA PRO A 153 -13.08 12.79 8.22
C PRO A 153 -12.38 13.25 6.93
N GLU A 154 -13.14 13.77 5.99
CA GLU A 154 -12.60 14.26 4.72
C GLU A 154 -11.56 15.38 4.90
N GLU A 155 -11.77 16.27 5.88
CA GLU A 155 -10.82 17.33 6.21
C GLU A 155 -9.46 16.76 6.67
N LEU A 156 -9.46 15.58 7.34
CA LEU A 156 -8.21 14.91 7.71
C LEU A 156 -7.51 14.39 6.46
N TRP A 157 -8.24 13.76 5.53
CA TRP A 157 -7.64 13.30 4.27
C TRP A 157 -6.98 14.44 3.51
N LEU A 158 -7.67 15.56 3.36
CA LEU A 158 -7.11 16.75 2.70
C LEU A 158 -5.86 17.28 3.42
N ALA A 159 -5.84 17.27 4.75
CA ALA A 159 -4.67 17.67 5.53
C ALA A 159 -3.48 16.70 5.36
N LEU A 160 -3.74 15.38 5.32
CA LEU A 160 -2.73 14.35 5.09
C LEU A 160 -2.16 14.38 3.66
N GLU A 161 -2.92 14.88 2.68
CA GLU A 161 -2.48 14.98 1.30
C GLU A 161 -1.43 16.08 1.07
N VAL A 162 -1.42 17.12 1.88
CA VAL A 162 -0.52 18.28 1.75
C VAL A 162 0.63 18.29 2.76
N ALA A 163 0.64 17.38 3.75
CA ALA A 163 1.68 17.22 4.77
C ALA A 163 2.79 16.28 4.28
#